data_3d081d2e992d9909ba2547da3b74d2b1
#
_entry.id   3d081d2e992d9909ba2547da3b74d2b1
#
_cell.length_a   1.000
_cell.length_b   1.000
_cell.length_c   1.000
_cell.angle_alpha   90.00
_cell.angle_beta   90.00
_cell.angle_gamma   90.00
#
_symmetry.space_group_name_H-M   'P 1'
#
loop_
_entity.id
_entity.type
_entity.pdbx_description
1 polymer ?
#
loop_
_entity_poly.entity_id
_entity_poly.type
_entity_poly.pdbx_seq_one_letter_code
_entity_poly.pdbx_strand_id
1 'polypeptide(L)'
;MMISLTVIVPFFNEEKLLELSVNRLIENNIYEKILLIDNNSTDDSYNIAQKLVDENKNIELHKTNKTKGKGAALSEARKLITTSHVVIHDADLEYFPDDISEMFKKSKEFSNSMILGSRFIGDKQRKNVYIRTILANRGMSLFFSIINLYYISDVSTCYKLMPAEFYKNITFKEKGFSIEIELLSKFLKFNRSIKEVPIKYEGRSYSEGKKIKTIDGFNYLLSTLKYRFFN
;
A
#
# COMPACT_ATOMS: atom_id res chain seq x y z
N MET A 1 -24.46 -5.76 -3.86
CA MET A 1 -23.40 -6.04 -4.87
C MET A 1 -22.34 -6.88 -4.17
N MET A 2 -21.90 -8.00 -4.74
CA MET A 2 -20.80 -8.77 -4.16
C MET A 2 -19.53 -7.90 -4.22
N ILE A 3 -18.81 -7.82 -3.11
CA ILE A 3 -17.53 -7.10 -3.04
C ILE A 3 -16.43 -8.05 -3.53
N SER A 4 -15.61 -7.57 -4.47
CA SER A 4 -14.46 -8.27 -5.02
C SER A 4 -13.19 -7.45 -4.85
N LEU A 5 -12.03 -8.09 -4.77
CA LEU A 5 -10.75 -7.47 -4.40
C LEU A 5 -9.67 -7.72 -5.43
N THR A 6 -8.99 -6.64 -5.84
CA THR A 6 -7.69 -6.71 -6.51
C THR A 6 -6.58 -6.35 -5.52
N VAL A 7 -5.56 -7.19 -5.44
CA VAL A 7 -4.31 -6.89 -4.73
C VAL A 7 -3.30 -6.34 -5.73
N ILE A 8 -2.80 -5.14 -5.50
CA ILE A 8 -1.78 -4.49 -6.33
C ILE A 8 -0.43 -4.66 -5.65
N VAL A 9 0.51 -5.30 -6.34
CA VAL A 9 1.87 -5.55 -5.85
C VAL A 9 2.87 -4.79 -6.72
N PRO A 10 3.20 -3.53 -6.36
CA PRO A 10 4.28 -2.80 -7.03
C PRO A 10 5.62 -3.35 -6.58
N PHE A 11 6.53 -3.64 -7.51
CA PHE A 11 7.87 -4.12 -7.16
C PHE A 11 8.96 -3.47 -8.01
N PHE A 12 10.18 -3.43 -7.45
CA PHE A 12 11.39 -2.96 -8.11
C PHE A 12 12.61 -3.59 -7.45
N ASN A 13 13.32 -4.46 -8.17
CA ASN A 13 14.50 -5.18 -7.70
C ASN A 13 14.23 -5.93 -6.38
N GLU A 14 13.30 -6.88 -6.42
CA GLU A 14 12.89 -7.72 -5.30
C GLU A 14 13.04 -9.22 -5.63
N GLU A 15 14.05 -9.61 -6.46
CA GLU A 15 14.26 -10.99 -6.89
C GLU A 15 14.32 -12.02 -5.76
N LYS A 16 14.76 -11.59 -4.55
CA LYS A 16 14.88 -12.49 -3.39
C LYS A 16 13.58 -12.68 -2.63
N LEU A 17 12.63 -11.76 -2.74
CA LEU A 17 11.46 -11.70 -1.86
C LEU A 17 10.13 -11.82 -2.62
N LEU A 18 10.10 -11.47 -3.90
CA LEU A 18 8.88 -11.37 -4.69
C LEU A 18 8.11 -12.70 -4.73
N GLU A 19 8.78 -13.81 -5.03
CA GLU A 19 8.13 -15.12 -5.11
C GLU A 19 7.48 -15.51 -3.78
N LEU A 20 8.20 -15.36 -2.67
CA LEU A 20 7.66 -15.66 -1.35
C LEU A 20 6.50 -14.72 -0.97
N SER A 21 6.61 -13.42 -1.30
CA SER A 21 5.56 -12.44 -1.02
C SER A 21 4.27 -12.78 -1.76
N VAL A 22 4.37 -13.11 -3.05
CA VAL A 22 3.20 -13.46 -3.87
C VAL A 22 2.61 -14.81 -3.47
N ASN A 23 3.44 -15.81 -3.14
CA ASN A 23 2.95 -17.11 -2.68
C ASN A 23 2.14 -16.98 -1.37
N ARG A 24 2.55 -16.12 -0.42
CA ARG A 24 1.75 -15.82 0.77
C ARG A 24 0.39 -15.18 0.44
N LEU A 25 0.30 -14.39 -0.63
CA LEU A 25 -0.98 -13.86 -1.10
C LEU A 25 -1.83 -14.99 -1.71
N ILE A 26 -1.24 -15.87 -2.53
CA ILE A 26 -1.92 -17.00 -3.16
C ILE A 26 -2.54 -17.93 -2.09
N GLU A 27 -1.79 -18.26 -1.06
CA GLU A 27 -2.26 -19.10 0.06
C GLU A 27 -3.45 -18.48 0.80
N ASN A 28 -3.51 -17.18 0.92
CA ASN A 28 -4.58 -16.45 1.60
C ASN A 28 -5.92 -16.48 0.83
N ASN A 29 -5.88 -16.54 -0.51
CA ASN A 29 -7.00 -16.75 -1.44
C ASN A 29 -8.25 -15.87 -1.22
N ILE A 30 -8.08 -14.60 -0.86
CA ILE A 30 -9.19 -13.64 -0.64
C ILE A 30 -9.41 -12.66 -1.79
N TYR A 31 -8.61 -12.75 -2.82
CA TYR A 31 -8.60 -11.86 -3.98
C TYR A 31 -9.29 -12.51 -5.19
N GLU A 32 -9.82 -11.69 -6.06
CA GLU A 32 -10.24 -12.09 -7.41
C GLU A 32 -9.06 -11.97 -8.38
N LYS A 33 -8.18 -11.00 -8.16
CA LYS A 33 -7.02 -10.71 -9.01
C LYS A 33 -5.82 -10.20 -8.20
N ILE A 34 -4.61 -10.62 -8.59
CA ILE A 34 -3.34 -10.01 -8.19
C ILE A 34 -2.76 -9.29 -9.41
N LEU A 35 -2.40 -8.02 -9.28
CA LEU A 35 -1.68 -7.24 -10.28
C LEU A 35 -0.23 -7.03 -9.84
N LEU A 36 0.69 -7.71 -10.49
CA LEU A 36 2.12 -7.51 -10.34
C LEU A 36 2.55 -6.36 -11.26
N ILE A 37 3.06 -5.28 -10.69
CA ILE A 37 3.47 -4.10 -11.45
C ILE A 37 4.97 -3.89 -11.32
N ASP A 38 5.71 -4.32 -12.36
CA ASP A 38 7.16 -4.09 -12.44
C ASP A 38 7.48 -2.62 -12.72
N ASN A 39 8.21 -2.01 -11.80
CA ASN A 39 8.67 -0.63 -11.93
C ASN A 39 10.03 -0.54 -12.63
N ASN A 40 10.22 -1.29 -13.72
CA ASN A 40 11.45 -1.43 -14.50
C ASN A 40 12.62 -2.03 -13.70
N SER A 41 12.42 -3.19 -13.11
CA SER A 41 13.48 -3.96 -12.46
C SER A 41 14.63 -4.27 -13.41
N THR A 42 15.83 -4.37 -12.85
CA THR A 42 17.08 -4.66 -13.56
C THR A 42 17.72 -5.97 -13.09
N ASP A 43 17.14 -6.61 -12.09
CA ASP A 43 17.45 -7.95 -11.59
C ASP A 43 16.47 -8.99 -12.16
N ASP A 44 16.42 -10.20 -11.61
CA ASP A 44 15.58 -11.29 -12.10
C ASP A 44 14.09 -11.18 -11.68
N SER A 45 13.69 -10.11 -11.01
CA SER A 45 12.31 -9.92 -10.52
C SER A 45 11.24 -10.07 -11.60
N TYR A 46 11.52 -9.57 -12.83
CA TYR A 46 10.55 -9.66 -13.93
C TYR A 46 10.32 -11.11 -14.37
N ASN A 47 11.37 -11.92 -14.50
CA ASN A 47 11.27 -13.32 -14.89
C ASN A 47 10.55 -14.15 -13.81
N ILE A 48 10.83 -13.87 -12.54
CA ILE A 48 10.12 -14.48 -11.40
C ILE A 48 8.63 -14.15 -11.45
N ALA A 49 8.28 -12.88 -11.69
CA ALA A 49 6.89 -12.46 -11.83
C ALA A 49 6.20 -13.14 -13.02
N GLN A 50 6.88 -13.28 -14.16
CA GLN A 50 6.34 -13.97 -15.34
C GLN A 50 6.03 -15.43 -15.05
N LYS A 51 6.90 -16.14 -14.36
CA LYS A 51 6.67 -17.54 -13.93
C LYS A 51 5.42 -17.65 -13.04
N LEU A 52 5.25 -16.73 -12.08
CA LEU A 52 4.06 -16.71 -11.21
C LEU A 52 2.77 -16.51 -12.00
N VAL A 53 2.78 -15.69 -13.06
CA VAL A 53 1.64 -15.51 -13.97
C VAL A 53 1.35 -16.79 -14.75
N ASP A 54 2.37 -17.46 -15.29
CA ASP A 54 2.22 -18.67 -16.09
C ASP A 54 1.60 -19.82 -15.26
N GLU A 55 1.86 -19.84 -13.95
CA GLU A 55 1.35 -20.83 -13.02
C GLU A 55 -0.04 -20.48 -12.43
N ASN A 56 -0.48 -19.22 -12.51
CA ASN A 56 -1.68 -18.74 -11.80
C ASN A 56 -2.56 -17.84 -12.68
N LYS A 57 -3.74 -18.30 -13.02
CA LYS A 57 -4.69 -17.60 -13.92
C LYS A 57 -5.21 -16.25 -13.39
N ASN A 58 -5.16 -16.03 -12.07
CA ASN A 58 -5.66 -14.82 -11.42
C ASN A 58 -4.57 -13.78 -11.17
N ILE A 59 -3.37 -14.00 -11.71
CA ILE A 59 -2.23 -13.08 -11.61
C ILE A 59 -1.94 -12.48 -12.98
N GLU A 60 -1.79 -11.18 -13.03
CA GLU A 60 -1.40 -10.43 -14.23
C GLU A 60 -0.11 -9.66 -13.95
N LEU A 61 0.80 -9.62 -14.93
CA LEU A 61 2.05 -8.86 -14.89
C LEU A 61 1.99 -7.69 -15.88
N HIS A 62 2.31 -6.51 -15.38
CA HIS A 62 2.44 -5.30 -16.18
C HIS A 62 3.72 -4.56 -15.84
N LYS A 63 4.26 -3.84 -16.82
CA LYS A 63 5.48 -3.04 -16.65
C LYS A 63 5.17 -1.56 -16.82
N THR A 64 5.76 -0.71 -15.97
CA THR A 64 5.60 0.74 -16.09
C THR A 64 6.39 1.28 -17.29
N ASN A 65 5.82 2.28 -17.96
CA ASN A 65 6.55 3.02 -18.98
C ASN A 65 7.53 3.99 -18.31
N LYS A 66 8.81 3.92 -18.62
CA LYS A 66 9.92 4.88 -18.32
C LYS A 66 9.94 5.61 -16.96
N THR A 67 8.82 5.79 -16.26
CA THR A 67 8.76 6.52 -14.99
C THR A 67 9.00 5.57 -13.84
N LYS A 68 10.07 5.81 -13.05
CA LYS A 68 10.41 5.01 -11.87
C LYS A 68 9.70 5.53 -10.62
N GLY A 69 9.38 4.63 -9.70
CA GLY A 69 8.83 4.90 -8.37
C GLY A 69 7.45 4.28 -8.14
N LYS A 70 7.10 4.07 -6.86
CA LYS A 70 5.84 3.41 -6.43
C LYS A 70 4.60 4.08 -7.04
N GLY A 71 4.57 5.40 -7.12
CA GLY A 71 3.44 6.14 -7.70
C GLY A 71 3.20 5.85 -9.18
N ALA A 72 4.27 5.59 -9.95
CA ALA A 72 4.14 5.20 -11.36
C ALA A 72 3.50 3.81 -11.50
N ALA A 73 3.94 2.85 -10.67
CA ALA A 73 3.37 1.50 -10.64
C ALA A 73 1.87 1.54 -10.25
N LEU A 74 1.52 2.30 -9.21
CA LEU A 74 0.12 2.47 -8.80
C LEU A 74 -0.73 3.17 -9.89
N SER A 75 -0.15 4.13 -10.62
CA SER A 75 -0.84 4.80 -11.74
C SER A 75 -1.11 3.84 -12.90
N GLU A 76 -0.21 2.91 -13.18
CA GLU A 76 -0.42 1.89 -14.22
C GLU A 76 -1.50 0.90 -13.82
N ALA A 77 -1.43 0.37 -12.58
CA ALA A 77 -2.44 -0.54 -12.04
C ALA A 77 -3.87 0.01 -12.14
N ARG A 78 -4.04 1.34 -12.04
CA ARG A 78 -5.34 2.01 -12.09
C ARG A 78 -6.18 1.63 -13.31
N LYS A 79 -5.55 1.45 -14.47
CA LYS A 79 -6.20 1.13 -15.74
C LYS A 79 -6.71 -0.31 -15.82
N LEU A 80 -6.21 -1.18 -14.95
CA LEU A 80 -6.38 -2.63 -14.99
C LEU A 80 -7.40 -3.14 -13.96
N ILE A 81 -7.93 -2.25 -13.13
CA ILE A 81 -8.87 -2.61 -12.05
C ILE A 81 -10.24 -2.94 -12.64
N THR A 82 -10.71 -4.14 -12.37
CA THR A 82 -12.07 -4.61 -12.74
C THR A 82 -12.95 -4.88 -11.53
N THR A 83 -12.36 -5.07 -10.35
CA THR A 83 -13.03 -5.37 -9.08
C THR A 83 -13.63 -4.14 -8.42
N SER A 84 -14.41 -4.35 -7.35
CA SER A 84 -15.05 -3.27 -6.59
C SER A 84 -14.11 -2.58 -5.60
N HIS A 85 -13.06 -3.28 -5.13
CA HIS A 85 -12.08 -2.78 -4.17
C HIS A 85 -10.66 -3.11 -4.59
N VAL A 86 -9.72 -2.32 -4.09
CA VAL A 86 -8.29 -2.55 -4.28
C VAL A 86 -7.56 -2.44 -2.95
N VAL A 87 -6.48 -3.20 -2.79
CA VAL A 87 -5.51 -3.06 -1.71
C VAL A 87 -4.10 -3.02 -2.27
N ILE A 88 -3.22 -2.23 -1.67
CA ILE A 88 -1.80 -2.18 -2.03
C ILE A 88 -1.05 -3.12 -1.09
N HIS A 89 -0.17 -3.95 -1.64
CA HIS A 89 0.71 -4.87 -0.89
C HIS A 89 2.14 -4.72 -1.39
N ASP A 90 3.05 -4.29 -0.52
CA ASP A 90 4.48 -4.18 -0.85
C ASP A 90 5.13 -5.58 -0.87
N ALA A 91 5.98 -5.85 -1.86
CA ALA A 91 6.61 -7.16 -2.09
C ALA A 91 7.74 -7.49 -1.11
N ASP A 92 7.88 -6.73 -0.01
CA ASP A 92 9.05 -6.71 0.85
C ASP A 92 8.94 -7.55 2.13
N LEU A 93 7.87 -8.32 2.28
CA LEU A 93 7.57 -9.20 3.41
C LEU A 93 7.36 -8.50 4.77
N GLU A 94 7.38 -7.17 4.83
CA GLU A 94 7.14 -6.45 6.09
C GLU A 94 5.69 -6.57 6.58
N TYR A 95 4.75 -6.85 5.65
CA TYR A 95 3.32 -6.98 5.92
C TYR A 95 2.83 -8.42 5.70
N PHE A 96 1.73 -8.78 6.34
CA PHE A 96 1.18 -10.14 6.33
C PHE A 96 -0.17 -10.18 5.61
N PRO A 97 -0.33 -10.99 4.55
CA PRO A 97 -1.59 -11.09 3.80
C PRO A 97 -2.81 -11.48 4.63
N ASP A 98 -2.64 -12.21 5.74
CA ASP A 98 -3.74 -12.54 6.66
C ASP A 98 -4.49 -11.30 7.15
N ASP A 99 -3.77 -10.18 7.33
CA ASP A 99 -4.37 -8.93 7.77
C ASP A 99 -5.25 -8.30 6.68
N ILE A 100 -4.99 -8.59 5.38
CA ILE A 100 -5.87 -8.17 4.28
C ILE A 100 -7.25 -8.84 4.42
N SER A 101 -7.31 -10.09 4.90
CA SER A 101 -8.58 -10.79 5.15
C SER A 101 -9.46 -10.02 6.14
N GLU A 102 -8.88 -9.52 7.22
CA GLU A 102 -9.58 -8.71 8.22
C GLU A 102 -10.03 -7.35 7.63
N MET A 103 -9.15 -6.71 6.87
CA MET A 103 -9.47 -5.46 6.17
C MET A 103 -10.60 -5.65 5.16
N PHE A 104 -10.59 -6.75 4.40
CA PHE A 104 -11.61 -7.07 3.41
C PHE A 104 -12.95 -7.40 4.08
N LYS A 105 -12.95 -8.11 5.20
CA LYS A 105 -14.16 -8.32 6.01
C LYS A 105 -14.73 -6.98 6.47
N LYS A 106 -13.87 -6.06 6.95
CA LYS A 106 -14.31 -4.72 7.38
C LYS A 106 -14.86 -3.88 6.22
N SER A 107 -14.30 -4.02 5.01
CA SER A 107 -14.82 -3.33 3.84
C SER A 107 -16.22 -3.79 3.41
N LYS A 108 -16.63 -5.01 3.74
CA LYS A 108 -18.01 -5.49 3.50
C LYS A 108 -19.02 -4.75 4.38
N GLU A 109 -18.62 -4.32 5.57
CA GLU A 109 -19.46 -3.51 6.47
C GLU A 109 -19.46 -2.02 6.07
N PHE A 110 -18.32 -1.53 5.53
CA PHE A 110 -18.09 -0.13 5.20
C PHE A 110 -17.58 0.01 3.76
N SER A 111 -18.39 -0.39 2.79
CA SER A 111 -17.97 -0.54 1.38
C SER A 111 -17.49 0.76 0.71
N ASN A 112 -17.93 1.92 1.17
CA ASN A 112 -17.49 3.21 0.64
C ASN A 112 -16.33 3.83 1.43
N SER A 113 -15.84 3.15 2.48
CA SER A 113 -14.74 3.63 3.32
C SER A 113 -13.40 3.13 2.83
N MET A 114 -12.34 3.88 3.11
CA MET A 114 -10.99 3.31 3.11
C MET A 114 -10.77 2.53 4.41
N ILE A 115 -10.28 1.30 4.30
CA ILE A 115 -9.85 0.50 5.44
C ILE A 115 -8.33 0.57 5.51
N LEU A 116 -7.83 1.13 6.59
CA LEU A 116 -6.41 1.35 6.83
C LEU A 116 -5.89 0.29 7.80
N GLY A 117 -4.85 -0.43 7.42
CA GLY A 117 -4.16 -1.32 8.33
C GLY A 117 -3.20 -0.51 9.20
N SER A 118 -3.47 -0.41 10.50
CA SER A 118 -2.63 0.34 11.43
C SER A 118 -1.70 -0.56 12.22
N ARG A 119 -0.43 -0.19 12.25
CA ARG A 119 0.60 -0.84 13.09
C ARG A 119 0.56 -0.36 14.55
N PHE A 120 -0.25 0.64 14.87
CA PHE A 120 -0.21 1.35 16.16
C PHE A 120 -1.46 1.20 17.01
N ILE A 121 -2.48 0.50 16.55
CA ILE A 121 -3.68 0.16 17.32
C ILE A 121 -3.72 -1.35 17.62
N GLY A 122 -4.47 -1.72 18.68
CA GLY A 122 -4.61 -3.13 19.11
C GLY A 122 -3.29 -3.79 19.52
N ASP A 123 -3.34 -5.12 19.67
CA ASP A 123 -2.26 -5.94 20.26
C ASP A 123 -1.53 -6.80 19.23
N LYS A 124 -1.68 -6.52 17.94
CA LYS A 124 -0.99 -7.28 16.88
C LYS A 124 0.53 -7.12 16.98
N GLN A 125 1.24 -8.19 16.65
CA GLN A 125 2.69 -8.29 16.84
C GLN A 125 3.45 -7.34 15.92
N ARG A 126 4.44 -6.65 16.50
CA ARG A 126 5.42 -5.83 15.79
C ARG A 126 6.81 -6.31 16.14
N LYS A 127 7.58 -6.70 15.13
CA LYS A 127 8.99 -7.14 15.28
C LYS A 127 9.93 -6.19 14.53
N ASN A 128 11.18 -6.17 14.95
CA ASN A 128 12.28 -5.45 14.30
C ASN A 128 11.98 -3.96 14.06
N VAL A 129 11.32 -3.29 15.02
CA VAL A 129 10.94 -1.88 14.88
C VAL A 129 11.73 -1.02 15.86
N TYR A 130 12.51 -0.09 15.33
CA TYR A 130 13.28 0.85 16.16
C TYR A 130 12.36 1.90 16.80
N ILE A 131 12.56 2.19 18.09
CA ILE A 131 11.77 3.18 18.85
C ILE A 131 11.72 4.53 18.12
N ARG A 132 12.87 5.02 17.60
CA ARG A 132 12.94 6.26 16.82
C ARG A 132 12.01 6.26 15.59
N THR A 133 11.86 5.11 14.92
CA THR A 133 10.97 4.95 13.77
C THR A 133 9.50 5.00 14.21
N ILE A 134 9.17 4.38 15.35
CA ILE A 134 7.82 4.45 15.92
C ILE A 134 7.45 5.89 16.26
N LEU A 135 8.34 6.61 16.96
CA LEU A 135 8.11 8.00 17.35
C LEU A 135 7.96 8.92 16.11
N ALA A 136 8.81 8.75 15.10
CA ALA A 136 8.71 9.49 13.85
C ALA A 136 7.38 9.24 13.14
N ASN A 137 6.97 7.97 12.97
CA ASN A 137 5.71 7.62 12.32
C ASN A 137 4.49 8.13 13.10
N ARG A 138 4.50 8.04 14.42
CA ARG A 138 3.43 8.60 15.26
C ARG A 138 3.38 10.13 15.19
N GLY A 139 4.54 10.79 15.19
CA GLY A 139 4.63 12.24 15.01
C GLY A 139 4.07 12.68 13.67
N MET A 140 4.40 12.00 12.58
CA MET A 140 3.84 12.24 11.24
C MET A 140 2.32 12.03 11.21
N SER A 141 1.83 10.96 11.85
CA SER A 141 0.39 10.69 11.93
C SER A 141 -0.36 11.75 12.73
N LEU A 142 0.21 12.21 13.85
CA LEU A 142 -0.35 13.30 14.63
C LEU A 142 -0.39 14.61 13.83
N PHE A 143 0.71 14.96 13.17
CA PHE A 143 0.78 16.16 12.32
C PHE A 143 -0.26 16.11 11.20
N PHE A 144 -0.34 14.98 10.47
CA PHE A 144 -1.35 14.78 9.44
C PHE A 144 -2.77 14.94 9.98
N SER A 145 -3.04 14.35 11.15
CA SER A 145 -4.36 14.37 11.79
C SER A 145 -4.79 15.80 12.17
N ILE A 146 -3.87 16.58 12.73
CA ILE A 146 -4.13 17.99 13.08
C ILE A 146 -4.43 18.80 11.82
N ILE A 147 -3.59 18.70 10.80
CA ILE A 147 -3.73 19.49 9.56
C ILE A 147 -5.03 19.12 8.81
N ASN A 148 -5.42 17.85 8.80
CA ASN A 148 -6.62 17.41 8.09
C ASN A 148 -7.89 17.41 8.95
N LEU A 149 -7.79 17.73 10.24
CA LEU A 149 -8.89 17.65 11.20
C LEU A 149 -9.58 16.28 11.15
N TYR A 150 -8.77 15.22 11.10
CA TYR A 150 -9.22 13.83 11.02
C TYR A 150 -8.17 12.90 11.61
N TYR A 151 -8.52 12.20 12.70
CA TYR A 151 -7.56 11.33 13.38
C TYR A 151 -7.25 10.07 12.56
N ILE A 152 -5.96 9.81 12.35
CA ILE A 152 -5.41 8.59 11.76
C ILE A 152 -4.20 8.18 12.57
N SER A 153 -4.18 6.93 13.04
CA SER A 153 -3.11 6.42 13.90
C SER A 153 -1.82 6.08 13.12
N ASP A 154 -1.92 5.72 11.83
CA ASP A 154 -0.78 5.29 11.01
C ASP A 154 -0.92 5.75 9.55
N VAL A 155 -0.42 6.93 9.23
CA VAL A 155 -0.48 7.48 7.86
C VAL A 155 0.50 6.83 6.89
N SER A 156 1.59 6.27 7.42
CA SER A 156 2.70 5.72 6.62
C SER A 156 2.58 4.22 6.33
N THR A 157 1.49 3.58 6.75
CA THR A 157 1.24 2.17 6.40
C THR A 157 1.02 1.98 4.90
N CYS A 158 1.54 0.88 4.35
CA CYS A 158 1.24 0.46 2.98
C CYS A 158 -0.21 -0.06 2.84
N TYR A 159 -0.72 -0.74 3.86
CA TYR A 159 -2.03 -1.39 3.80
C TYR A 159 -3.18 -0.39 3.80
N LYS A 160 -3.63 -0.06 2.59
CA LYS A 160 -4.78 0.80 2.29
C LYS A 160 -5.71 0.06 1.34
N LEU A 161 -6.81 -0.49 1.88
CA LEU A 161 -7.87 -1.09 1.10
C LEU A 161 -8.93 -0.02 0.85
N MET A 162 -9.32 0.19 -0.41
CA MET A 162 -10.20 1.30 -0.78
C MET A 162 -11.15 0.93 -1.91
N PRO A 163 -12.27 1.65 -2.06
CA PRO A 163 -13.17 1.49 -3.21
C PRO A 163 -12.43 1.72 -4.53
N ALA A 164 -12.65 0.84 -5.50
CA ALA A 164 -12.05 0.95 -6.84
C ALA A 164 -12.50 2.21 -7.58
N GLU A 165 -13.70 2.70 -7.29
CA GLU A 165 -14.19 3.97 -7.83
C GLU A 165 -13.24 5.12 -7.51
N PHE A 166 -12.86 5.27 -6.25
CA PHE A 166 -11.86 6.27 -5.86
C PHE A 166 -10.52 6.04 -6.56
N TYR A 167 -10.03 4.78 -6.52
CA TYR A 167 -8.70 4.45 -7.06
C TYR A 167 -8.60 4.70 -8.57
N LYS A 168 -9.64 4.39 -9.35
CA LYS A 168 -9.68 4.63 -10.80
C LYS A 168 -9.67 6.11 -11.17
N ASN A 169 -10.26 6.95 -10.35
CA ASN A 169 -10.42 8.38 -10.63
C ASN A 169 -9.28 9.25 -10.06
N ILE A 170 -8.42 8.68 -9.21
CA ILE A 170 -7.28 9.44 -8.65
C ILE A 170 -6.17 9.62 -9.68
N THR A 171 -5.58 10.81 -9.74
CA THR A 171 -4.35 11.07 -10.48
C THR A 171 -3.18 11.14 -9.50
N PHE A 172 -2.22 10.24 -9.65
CA PHE A 172 -1.02 10.21 -8.81
C PHE A 172 -0.01 11.27 -9.27
N LYS A 173 0.46 12.10 -8.35
CA LYS A 173 1.48 13.13 -8.56
C LYS A 173 2.81 12.76 -7.90
N GLU A 174 2.75 12.06 -6.76
CA GLU A 174 3.93 11.60 -6.03
C GLU A 174 4.50 10.32 -6.65
N LYS A 175 5.83 10.27 -6.76
CA LYS A 175 6.54 9.12 -7.33
C LYS A 175 7.11 8.21 -6.24
N GLY A 176 7.50 8.78 -5.10
CA GLY A 176 8.14 8.09 -3.97
C GLY A 176 7.16 7.74 -2.85
N PHE A 177 7.67 7.66 -1.63
CA PHE A 177 6.90 7.26 -0.45
C PHE A 177 5.81 8.27 -0.04
N SER A 178 5.91 9.53 -0.44
CA SER A 178 4.85 10.53 -0.21
C SER A 178 3.50 10.18 -0.85
N ILE A 179 3.46 9.13 -1.69
CA ILE A 179 2.23 8.57 -2.24
C ILE A 179 1.23 8.15 -1.16
N GLU A 180 1.73 7.72 0.00
CA GLU A 180 0.87 7.32 1.13
C GLU A 180 0.06 8.51 1.66
N ILE A 181 0.70 9.68 1.77
CA ILE A 181 0.05 10.94 2.16
C ILE A 181 -0.90 11.44 1.08
N GLU A 182 -0.49 11.35 -0.20
CA GLU A 182 -1.32 11.73 -1.33
C GLU A 182 -2.64 10.94 -1.35
N LEU A 183 -2.56 9.61 -1.21
CA LEU A 183 -3.74 8.73 -1.16
C LEU A 183 -4.69 9.11 -0.04
N LEU A 184 -4.18 9.25 1.18
CA LEU A 184 -5.00 9.60 2.34
C LEU A 184 -5.65 10.97 2.19
N SER A 185 -4.87 11.99 1.80
CA SER A 185 -5.39 13.35 1.65
C SER A 185 -6.47 13.45 0.58
N LYS A 186 -6.25 12.78 -0.56
CA LYS A 186 -7.24 12.74 -1.66
C LYS A 186 -8.48 11.95 -1.27
N PHE A 187 -8.31 10.84 -0.53
CA PHE A 187 -9.46 10.09 -0.04
C PHE A 187 -10.30 10.91 0.95
N LEU A 188 -9.67 11.65 1.87
CA LEU A 188 -10.40 12.54 2.78
C LEU A 188 -11.18 13.66 2.06
N LYS A 189 -10.76 14.05 0.86
CA LYS A 189 -11.52 14.99 0.01
C LYS A 189 -12.66 14.31 -0.75
N PHE A 190 -12.47 13.06 -1.12
CA PHE A 190 -13.49 12.25 -1.81
C PHE A 190 -14.56 11.75 -0.83
N ASN A 191 -14.14 11.15 0.28
CA ASN A 191 -15.02 10.62 1.32
C ASN A 191 -14.32 10.60 2.68
N ARG A 192 -14.82 11.33 3.64
CA ARG A 192 -14.26 11.41 4.99
C ARG A 192 -14.59 10.18 5.85
N SER A 193 -14.48 9.00 5.31
CA SER A 193 -14.75 7.74 6.01
C SER A 193 -13.58 6.78 5.92
N ILE A 194 -12.66 6.86 6.88
CA ILE A 194 -11.54 5.93 7.04
C ILE A 194 -11.80 5.10 8.29
N LYS A 195 -11.65 3.79 8.19
CA LYS A 195 -11.72 2.84 9.30
C LYS A 195 -10.36 2.19 9.46
N GLU A 196 -9.92 2.01 10.69
CA GLU A 196 -8.64 1.36 10.96
C GLU A 196 -8.84 -0.04 11.53
N VAL A 197 -7.97 -0.96 11.16
CA VAL A 197 -7.85 -2.31 11.72
C VAL A 197 -6.41 -2.55 12.15
N PRO A 198 -6.16 -3.25 13.27
CA PRO A 198 -4.81 -3.59 13.68
C PRO A 198 -4.18 -4.57 12.70
N ILE A 199 -2.90 -4.40 12.40
CA ILE A 199 -2.13 -5.30 11.54
C ILE A 199 -0.82 -5.72 12.18
N LYS A 200 -0.30 -6.89 11.76
CA LYS A 200 1.06 -7.35 12.08
C LYS A 200 2.06 -6.57 11.25
N TYR A 201 3.29 -6.45 11.76
CA TYR A 201 4.37 -5.81 11.03
C TYR A 201 5.73 -6.36 11.47
N GLU A 202 6.58 -6.65 10.51
CA GLU A 202 7.96 -7.07 10.74
C GLU A 202 8.90 -6.22 9.89
N GLY A 203 9.54 -5.23 10.55
CA GLY A 203 10.41 -4.29 9.85
C GLY A 203 11.71 -4.93 9.38
N ARG A 204 12.20 -4.53 8.20
CA ARG A 204 13.53 -4.90 7.69
C ARG A 204 14.61 -4.00 8.28
N SER A 205 15.80 -4.55 8.46
CA SER A 205 17.01 -3.77 8.75
C SER A 205 17.54 -3.09 7.48
N TYR A 206 18.46 -2.13 7.64
CA TYR A 206 19.10 -1.48 6.48
C TYR A 206 19.94 -2.48 5.66
N SER A 207 20.54 -3.49 6.31
CA SER A 207 21.28 -4.57 5.63
C SER A 207 20.36 -5.48 4.81
N GLU A 208 19.07 -5.54 5.12
CA GLU A 208 18.05 -6.29 4.39
C GLU A 208 17.32 -5.44 3.33
N GLY A 209 17.85 -4.26 2.99
CA GLY A 209 17.35 -3.44 1.89
C GLY A 209 16.24 -2.45 2.26
N LYS A 210 16.15 -1.99 3.49
CA LYS A 210 15.24 -0.91 3.88
C LYS A 210 15.47 0.35 3.05
N LYS A 211 14.47 0.75 2.26
CA LYS A 211 14.56 1.82 1.26
C LYS A 211 14.23 3.22 1.81
N ILE A 212 13.51 3.33 2.93
CA ILE A 212 13.06 4.61 3.50
C ILE A 212 14.23 5.34 4.19
N LYS A 213 14.40 6.63 3.86
CA LYS A 213 15.43 7.52 4.41
C LYS A 213 14.80 8.61 5.28
N THR A 214 15.60 9.27 6.13
CA THR A 214 15.13 10.37 7.00
C THR A 214 14.51 11.53 6.20
N ILE A 215 15.01 11.80 5.01
CA ILE A 215 14.47 12.84 4.11
C ILE A 215 13.02 12.56 3.69
N ASP A 216 12.62 11.28 3.62
CA ASP A 216 11.24 10.91 3.27
C ASP A 216 10.25 11.39 4.34
N GLY A 217 10.65 11.38 5.62
CA GLY A 217 9.84 11.94 6.71
C GLY A 217 9.55 13.43 6.53
N PHE A 218 10.56 14.21 6.11
CA PHE A 218 10.37 15.63 5.80
C PHE A 218 9.43 15.83 4.60
N ASN A 219 9.60 15.03 3.55
CA ASN A 219 8.71 15.05 2.40
C ASN A 219 7.27 14.72 2.77
N TYR A 220 7.02 13.84 3.74
CA TYR A 220 5.68 13.55 4.25
C TYR A 220 5.01 14.79 4.86
N LEU A 221 5.75 15.57 5.67
CA LEU A 221 5.21 16.80 6.27
C LEU A 221 4.86 17.83 5.20
N LEU A 222 5.75 18.08 4.25
CA LEU A 222 5.50 18.98 3.14
C LEU A 222 4.32 18.51 2.27
N SER A 223 4.23 17.22 1.99
CA SER A 223 3.13 16.65 1.21
C SER A 223 1.79 16.78 1.95
N THR A 224 1.78 16.66 3.28
CA THR A 224 0.56 16.89 4.08
C THR A 224 0.03 18.31 3.88
N LEU A 225 0.87 19.31 3.97
CA LEU A 225 0.49 20.72 3.74
C LEU A 225 0.06 20.96 2.29
N LYS A 226 0.86 20.45 1.33
CA LYS A 226 0.58 20.54 -0.11
C LYS A 226 -0.81 20.02 -0.46
N TYR A 227 -1.13 18.79 -0.04
CA TYR A 227 -2.41 18.16 -0.38
C TYR A 227 -3.59 18.69 0.43
N ARG A 228 -3.35 19.28 1.58
CA ARG A 228 -4.42 19.94 2.34
C ARG A 228 -4.84 21.26 1.73
N PHE A 229 -3.87 22.13 1.36
CA PHE A 229 -4.11 23.52 1.04
C PHE A 229 -4.00 23.87 -0.45
N PHE A 230 -3.24 23.12 -1.25
CA PHE A 230 -2.87 23.52 -2.63
C PHE A 230 -3.27 22.52 -3.72
N ASN A 231 -3.92 21.39 -3.40
CA ASN A 231 -4.32 20.37 -4.38
C ASN A 231 -5.75 19.86 -4.18
#